data_71faad1561a5a342e827adee9d22b9c0
#
_entry.id   71faad1561a5a342e827adee9d22b9c0
#
_cell.length_a   1.000
_cell.length_b   1.000
_cell.length_c   1.000
_cell.angle_alpha   90.00
_cell.angle_beta   90.00
_cell.angle_gamma   90.00
#
_symmetry.space_group_name_H-M   'P 1'
#
loop_
_entity.id
_entity.type
_entity.pdbx_description
1 polymer ?
#
loop_
_entity_poly.entity_id
_entity_poly.type
_entity_poly.pdbx_seq_one_letter_code
_entity_poly.pdbx_strand_id
1 'polypeptide(L)'
;MDKVMQENEKSAFLLNAGKTSVFRDPIHGLIPVYQWERALIDTEEFQRLRRIHQLSMTYLIYHGAEHTRFGHSIGVMHVAGRVMDHLRKFKPLEDLSEKEYFVKRASVRMAALLHDIGH
;
A
#
# COMPACT_ATOMS: atom_id res chain seq x y z
N MET A 1 1.39 21.13 26.39
CA MET A 1 0.75 21.62 25.18
C MET A 1 1.60 21.40 23.94
N ASP A 2 2.89 21.70 24.02
CA ASP A 2 3.78 21.55 22.85
C ASP A 2 3.93 20.09 22.39
N LYS A 3 3.90 19.12 23.30
CA LYS A 3 3.96 17.69 22.95
C LYS A 3 2.73 17.24 22.17
N VAL A 4 1.54 17.72 22.56
CA VAL A 4 0.29 17.34 21.89
C VAL A 4 0.23 17.97 20.50
N MET A 5 0.68 19.21 20.35
CA MET A 5 0.74 19.88 19.05
C MET A 5 1.76 19.23 18.13
N GLN A 6 2.94 18.84 18.66
CA GLN A 6 3.95 18.15 17.87
C GLN A 6 3.47 16.77 17.41
N GLU A 7 2.73 16.04 18.23
CA GLU A 7 2.17 14.76 17.84
C GLU A 7 1.07 14.92 16.80
N ASN A 8 0.23 15.96 16.94
CA ASN A 8 -0.80 16.26 15.95
C ASN A 8 -0.19 16.72 14.62
N GLU A 9 0.89 17.50 14.67
CA GLU A 9 1.61 17.91 13.47
C GLU A 9 2.28 16.72 12.78
N LYS A 10 2.88 15.80 13.55
CA LYS A 10 3.46 14.57 13.01
C LYS A 10 2.40 13.68 12.38
N SER A 11 1.25 13.54 13.04
CA SER A 11 0.14 12.76 12.50
C SER A 11 -0.41 13.38 11.23
N ALA A 12 -0.59 14.71 11.21
CA ALA A 12 -1.02 15.44 10.03
C ALA A 12 0.02 15.33 8.91
N PHE A 13 1.31 15.41 9.25
CA PHE A 13 2.38 15.23 8.29
C PHE A 13 2.35 13.83 7.68
N LEU A 14 2.22 12.78 8.52
CA LEU A 14 2.13 11.40 8.06
C LEU A 14 0.88 11.15 7.22
N LEU A 15 -0.23 11.79 7.57
CA LEU A 15 -1.48 11.65 6.82
C LEU A 15 -1.46 12.43 5.50
N ASN A 16 -0.85 13.61 5.48
CA ASN A 16 -0.90 14.53 4.34
C ASN A 16 0.35 14.50 3.46
N ALA A 17 1.51 14.15 4.02
CA ALA A 17 2.77 14.06 3.25
C ALA A 17 2.76 12.89 2.32
N GLY A 18 1.63 12.34 2.18
CA GLY A 18 1.77 11.20 1.65
C GLY A 18 1.25 10.86 0.29
N LYS A 19 0.20 11.42 -0.15
CA LYS A 19 -0.42 11.08 -1.43
C LYS A 19 0.23 11.84 -2.57
N THR A 20 1.53 11.62 -2.77
CA THR A 20 2.29 12.33 -3.79
C THR A 20 2.30 11.61 -5.14
N SER A 21 1.93 10.35 -5.16
CA SER A 21 1.98 9.54 -6.38
C SER A 21 0.70 8.76 -6.56
N VAL A 22 0.37 8.50 -7.81
CA VAL A 22 -0.80 7.71 -8.18
C VAL A 22 -0.35 6.69 -9.20
N PHE A 23 -0.69 5.41 -8.98
CA PHE A 23 -0.48 4.35 -9.94
C PHE A 23 -1.78 4.01 -10.63
N ARG A 24 -1.73 3.83 -11.93
CA ARG A 24 -2.89 3.37 -12.70
C ARG A 24 -2.91 1.84 -12.71
N ASP A 25 -4.03 1.29 -12.29
CA ASP A 25 -4.24 -0.16 -12.25
C ASP A 25 -5.47 -0.53 -13.06
N PRO A 26 -5.40 -1.60 -13.89
CA PRO A 26 -6.54 -1.99 -14.73
C PRO A 26 -7.79 -2.36 -13.95
N ILE A 27 -7.64 -2.85 -12.73
CA ILE A 27 -8.76 -3.31 -11.89
C ILE A 27 -9.24 -2.20 -10.95
N HIS A 28 -8.32 -1.52 -10.30
CA HIS A 28 -8.62 -0.56 -9.24
C HIS A 28 -8.64 0.90 -9.70
N GLY A 29 -8.26 1.17 -10.95
CA GLY A 29 -8.17 2.53 -11.47
C GLY A 29 -6.94 3.24 -10.93
N LEU A 30 -7.14 4.38 -10.28
CA LEU A 30 -6.04 5.17 -9.73
C LEU A 30 -5.80 4.80 -8.27
N ILE A 31 -4.61 4.31 -7.96
CA ILE A 31 -4.22 3.91 -6.61
C ILE A 31 -3.32 5.00 -6.03
N PRO A 32 -3.78 5.76 -5.00
CA PRO A 32 -2.93 6.74 -4.35
C PRO A 32 -1.91 6.04 -3.45
N VAL A 33 -0.68 6.55 -3.49
CA VAL A 33 0.45 5.98 -2.78
C VAL A 33 1.08 7.06 -1.91
N TYR A 34 1.37 6.72 -0.66
CA TYR A 34 2.05 7.62 0.25
C TYR A 34 3.53 7.75 -0.13
N GLN A 35 4.15 8.85 0.30
CA GLN A 35 5.56 9.11 -0.03
C GLN A 35 6.48 8.00 0.48
N TRP A 36 6.25 7.50 1.69
CA TRP A 36 7.07 6.41 2.24
C TRP A 36 6.85 5.10 1.50
N GLU A 37 5.64 4.86 0.98
CA GLU A 37 5.36 3.70 0.14
C GLU A 37 6.08 3.83 -1.20
N ARG A 38 6.07 5.03 -1.77
CA ARG A 38 6.78 5.31 -3.01
C ARG A 38 8.28 5.06 -2.87
N ALA A 39 8.86 5.43 -1.71
CA ALA A 39 10.27 5.17 -1.45
C ALA A 39 10.59 3.68 -1.48
N LEU A 40 9.70 2.84 -0.93
CA LEU A 40 9.86 1.39 -1.00
C LEU A 40 9.69 0.84 -2.40
N ILE A 41 8.71 1.35 -3.14
CA ILE A 41 8.44 0.93 -4.51
C ILE A 41 9.61 1.27 -5.44
N ASP A 42 10.28 2.40 -5.20
CA ASP A 42 11.40 2.85 -6.02
C ASP A 42 12.70 2.10 -5.75
N THR A 43 12.73 1.21 -4.75
CA THR A 43 13.92 0.38 -4.53
C THR A 43 14.14 -0.60 -5.69
N GLU A 44 15.39 -0.97 -5.89
CA GLU A 44 15.76 -1.91 -6.94
C GLU A 44 15.11 -3.28 -6.72
N GLU A 45 15.06 -3.71 -5.47
CA GLU A 45 14.44 -4.98 -5.06
C GLU A 45 12.96 -5.03 -5.41
N PHE A 46 12.24 -3.93 -5.23
CA PHE A 46 10.82 -3.88 -5.57
C PHE A 46 10.63 -3.74 -7.09
N GLN A 47 11.42 -2.90 -7.75
CA GLN A 47 11.32 -2.70 -9.20
C GLN A 47 11.58 -3.99 -9.97
N ARG A 48 12.38 -4.90 -9.42
CA ARG A 48 12.64 -6.23 -10.01
C ARG A 48 11.34 -6.99 -10.26
N LEU A 49 10.31 -6.77 -9.43
CA LEU A 49 9.03 -7.46 -9.57
C LEU A 49 8.31 -7.15 -10.89
N ARG A 50 8.68 -6.07 -11.58
CA ARG A 50 8.13 -5.76 -12.91
C ARG A 50 8.50 -6.81 -13.96
N ARG A 51 9.56 -7.58 -13.71
CA ARG A 51 10.05 -8.61 -14.62
C ARG A 51 9.54 -10.01 -14.27
N ILE A 52 8.75 -10.13 -13.21
CA ILE A 52 8.24 -11.42 -12.76
C ILE A 52 6.74 -11.47 -12.99
N HIS A 53 6.29 -12.32 -13.89
CA HIS A 53 4.88 -12.51 -14.16
C HIS A 53 4.22 -13.28 -13.02
N GLN A 54 3.03 -12.85 -12.61
CA GLN A 54 2.31 -13.44 -11.49
C GLN A 54 1.97 -14.91 -11.75
N LEU A 55 1.61 -15.24 -12.98
CA LEU A 55 1.25 -16.60 -13.38
C LEU A 55 2.40 -17.27 -14.16
N SER A 56 3.63 -16.89 -13.86
CA SER A 56 4.83 -17.50 -14.47
C SER A 56 4.78 -17.43 -16.00
N MET A 57 4.96 -18.55 -16.68
CA MET A 57 5.01 -18.60 -18.15
C MET A 57 3.63 -18.57 -18.83
N THR A 58 2.57 -18.50 -18.07
CA THR A 58 1.20 -18.53 -18.62
C THR A 58 0.94 -17.36 -19.58
N TYR A 59 1.66 -16.23 -19.40
CA TYR A 59 1.49 -15.07 -20.27
C TYR A 59 1.84 -15.38 -21.74
N LEU A 60 2.62 -16.41 -22.00
CA LEU A 60 2.97 -16.81 -23.36
C LEU A 60 1.78 -17.42 -24.11
N ILE A 61 0.80 -17.94 -23.39
CA ILE A 61 -0.39 -18.59 -23.95
C ILE A 61 -1.63 -17.71 -23.82
N TYR A 62 -1.82 -17.09 -22.66
CA TYR A 62 -2.98 -16.26 -22.35
C TYR A 62 -2.54 -14.80 -22.17
N HIS A 63 -2.90 -13.94 -23.10
CA HIS A 63 -2.50 -12.53 -23.05
C HIS A 63 -3.03 -11.80 -21.80
N GLY A 64 -4.14 -12.29 -21.20
CA GLY A 64 -4.65 -11.74 -19.95
C GLY A 64 -3.79 -12.05 -18.73
N ALA A 65 -2.81 -12.94 -18.87
CA ALA A 65 -1.90 -13.34 -17.78
C ALA A 65 -0.56 -12.60 -17.84
N GLU A 66 -0.48 -11.46 -18.50
CA GLU A 66 0.75 -10.66 -18.60
C GLU A 66 1.05 -9.83 -17.35
N HIS A 67 0.11 -9.72 -16.41
CA HIS A 67 0.30 -8.94 -15.19
C HIS A 67 1.49 -9.45 -14.38
N THR A 68 2.21 -8.52 -13.78
CA THR A 68 3.44 -8.80 -13.04
C THR A 68 3.20 -8.78 -11.53
N ARG A 69 4.16 -9.33 -10.78
CA ARG A 69 4.12 -9.27 -9.32
C ARG A 69 4.18 -7.83 -8.80
N PHE A 70 4.79 -6.92 -9.56
CA PHE A 70 4.80 -5.50 -9.25
C PHE A 70 3.37 -4.95 -9.13
N GLY A 71 2.56 -5.14 -10.17
CA GLY A 71 1.17 -4.68 -10.17
C GLY A 71 0.33 -5.38 -9.10
N HIS A 72 0.54 -6.68 -8.94
CA HIS A 72 -0.14 -7.47 -7.90
C HIS A 72 0.14 -6.91 -6.51
N SER A 73 1.39 -6.64 -6.19
CA SER A 73 1.78 -6.15 -4.86
C SER A 73 1.17 -4.78 -4.55
N ILE A 74 1.15 -3.88 -5.53
CA ILE A 74 0.51 -2.57 -5.36
C ILE A 74 -1.01 -2.73 -5.19
N GLY A 75 -1.62 -3.62 -5.96
CA GLY A 75 -3.04 -3.92 -5.84
C GLY A 75 -3.42 -4.50 -4.48
N VAL A 76 -2.63 -5.44 -3.97
CA VAL A 76 -2.84 -6.04 -2.64
C VAL A 76 -2.72 -4.97 -1.55
N MET A 77 -1.74 -4.08 -1.65
CA MET A 77 -1.61 -2.94 -0.74
C MET A 77 -2.87 -2.08 -0.74
N HIS A 78 -3.38 -1.76 -1.91
CA HIS A 78 -4.59 -0.95 -2.06
C HIS A 78 -5.80 -1.61 -1.40
N VAL A 79 -6.02 -2.90 -1.69
CA VAL A 79 -7.11 -3.67 -1.11
C VAL A 79 -6.97 -3.77 0.40
N ALA A 80 -5.75 -4.00 0.90
CA ALA A 80 -5.50 -4.06 2.35
C ALA A 80 -5.91 -2.76 3.04
N GLY A 81 -5.60 -1.62 2.45
CA GLY A 81 -6.02 -0.32 2.98
C GLY A 81 -7.54 -0.17 3.01
N ARG A 82 -8.22 -0.62 1.95
CA ARG A 82 -9.68 -0.59 1.88
C ARG A 82 -10.33 -1.50 2.91
N VAL A 83 -9.76 -2.69 3.11
CA VAL A 83 -10.25 -3.62 4.14
C VAL A 83 -10.12 -3.00 5.53
N MET A 84 -8.97 -2.38 5.82
CA MET A 84 -8.78 -1.68 7.10
C MET A 84 -9.80 -0.57 7.30
N ASP A 85 -10.05 0.23 6.26
CA ASP A 85 -11.01 1.32 6.33
C ASP A 85 -12.43 0.80 6.60
N HIS A 86 -12.77 -0.35 6.04
CA HIS A 86 -14.06 -0.99 6.32
C HIS A 86 -14.12 -1.51 7.76
N LEU A 87 -13.07 -2.18 8.21
CA LEU A 87 -13.02 -2.78 9.56
C LEU A 87 -12.94 -1.73 10.67
N ARG A 88 -12.55 -0.49 10.35
CA ARG A 88 -12.50 0.57 11.35
C ARG A 88 -13.87 0.83 12.00
N LYS A 89 -14.94 0.50 11.34
CA LYS A 89 -16.30 0.67 11.85
C LYS A 89 -16.65 -0.34 12.96
N PHE A 90 -15.80 -1.33 13.18
CA PHE A 90 -16.06 -2.43 14.09
C PHE A 90 -15.00 -2.47 15.19
N LYS A 91 -15.37 -2.98 16.36
CA LYS A 91 -14.42 -3.17 17.46
C LYS A 91 -13.48 -4.34 17.16
N PRO A 92 -12.22 -4.31 17.60
CA PRO A 92 -11.61 -3.27 18.44
C PRO A 92 -11.07 -2.04 17.71
N LEU A 93 -11.09 -2.01 16.37
CA LEU A 93 -10.48 -0.92 15.60
C LEU A 93 -11.21 0.42 15.81
N GLU A 94 -12.52 0.36 16.07
CA GLU A 94 -13.32 1.55 16.34
C GLU A 94 -12.82 2.32 17.57
N ASP A 95 -12.26 1.62 18.55
CA ASP A 95 -11.80 2.22 19.79
C ASP A 95 -10.41 2.86 19.71
N LEU A 96 -9.72 2.71 18.58
CA LEU A 96 -8.38 3.26 18.39
C LEU A 96 -8.46 4.77 18.09
N SER A 97 -7.46 5.51 18.59
CA SER A 97 -7.29 6.90 18.17
C SER A 97 -6.93 6.94 16.69
N GLU A 98 -7.08 8.11 16.04
CA GLU A 98 -6.73 8.27 14.64
C GLU A 98 -5.25 7.94 14.38
N LYS A 99 -4.37 8.33 15.32
CA LYS A 99 -2.94 8.06 15.22
C LYS A 99 -2.66 6.55 15.29
N GLU A 100 -3.27 5.86 16.26
CA GLU A 100 -3.10 4.41 16.42
C GLU A 100 -3.64 3.67 15.20
N TYR A 101 -4.80 4.06 14.70
CA TYR A 101 -5.37 3.48 13.50
C TYR A 101 -4.46 3.71 12.28
N PHE A 102 -3.95 4.94 12.12
CA PHE A 102 -3.07 5.26 11.01
C PHE A 102 -1.82 4.38 11.01
N VAL A 103 -1.19 4.19 12.18
CA VAL A 103 0.00 3.33 12.29
C VAL A 103 -0.33 1.88 11.94
N LYS A 104 -1.46 1.36 12.41
CA LYS A 104 -1.87 0.00 12.06
C LYS A 104 -2.17 -0.14 10.58
N ARG A 105 -2.86 0.82 10.00
CA ARG A 105 -3.18 0.82 8.57
C ARG A 105 -1.91 0.87 7.73
N ALA A 106 -0.97 1.72 8.10
CA ALA A 106 0.31 1.83 7.41
C ALA A 106 1.08 0.52 7.48
N SER A 107 1.08 -0.15 8.64
CA SER A 107 1.75 -1.44 8.83
C SER A 107 1.13 -2.53 7.95
N VAL A 108 -0.18 -2.58 7.87
CA VAL A 108 -0.88 -3.57 7.03
C VAL A 108 -0.60 -3.31 5.56
N ARG A 109 -0.63 -2.06 5.12
CA ARG A 109 -0.31 -1.71 3.74
C ARG A 109 1.14 -2.06 3.39
N MET A 110 2.07 -1.81 4.31
CA MET A 110 3.47 -2.15 4.11
C MET A 110 3.67 -3.66 3.99
N ALA A 111 3.05 -4.43 4.88
CA ALA A 111 3.12 -5.89 4.84
C ALA A 111 2.58 -6.44 3.52
N ALA A 112 1.45 -5.90 3.06
CA ALA A 112 0.85 -6.29 1.80
C ALA A 112 1.76 -5.95 0.62
N LEU A 113 2.34 -4.75 0.63
CA LEU A 113 3.23 -4.28 -0.45
C LEU A 113 4.46 -5.16 -0.58
N LEU A 114 5.04 -5.60 0.53
CA LEU A 114 6.31 -6.31 0.56
C LEU A 114 6.16 -7.83 0.60
N HIS A 115 4.95 -8.37 0.60
CA HIS A 115 4.77 -9.81 0.82
C HIS A 115 5.43 -10.70 -0.25
N ASP A 116 5.57 -10.23 -1.47
CA ASP A 116 6.16 -10.98 -2.58
C ASP A 116 7.59 -10.56 -2.93
N ILE A 117 8.20 -9.68 -2.14
CA ILE A 117 9.50 -9.09 -2.49
C ILE A 117 10.63 -10.13 -2.59
N GLY A 118 10.47 -11.28 -1.97
CA GLY A 118 11.46 -12.35 -1.99
C GLY A 118 11.46 -13.23 -3.25
N HIS A 119 10.54 -13.01 -4.15
CA HIS A 119 10.45 -13.80 -5.38
C HIS A 119 11.43 -13.42 -6.47
#